data_abafd3742f77fcaef58735b5ebef19ab
#
_entry.id   abafd3742f77fcaef58735b5ebef19ab
#
_cell.length_a   1.000
_cell.length_b   1.000
_cell.length_c   1.000
_cell.angle_alpha   90.00
_cell.angle_beta   90.00
_cell.angle_gamma   90.00
#
_symmetry.space_group_name_H-M   'P 1'
#
loop_
_entity.id
_entity.type
_entity.pdbx_description
1 polymer ?
#
loop_
_entity_poly.entity_id
_entity_poly.type
_entity_poly.pdbx_seq_one_letter_code
_entity_poly.pdbx_strand_id
1 'polypeptide(L)'
;MNKKFAVLIALVAIAVTSAVAGMKNPVVGGQEMYPSKNIVENAVNSADHTTLVAAVKAAGLVDTLEGAGPFTVFAPTNEAFAKLPAGTVDSLLKPENKATLTKVLTYHVVSGRLSASDLKKQIKAGNGTAELTTVEGGKLWASLQDGNHIVLKDEKGGMALVTIPNVFQSNGVIHVIDSVVLPN
;
A
#
# COMPACT_ATOMS: atom_id res chain seq x y z
N MET A 1 -16.40 33.46 -64.84
CA MET A 1 -17.03 32.20 -64.30
C MET A 1 -16.12 31.59 -63.23
N ASN A 2 -16.39 31.93 -61.97
CA ASN A 2 -15.57 31.52 -60.85
C ASN A 2 -16.27 30.37 -60.08
N LYS A 3 -15.76 29.14 -60.20
CA LYS A 3 -16.24 28.02 -59.45
C LYS A 3 -15.52 27.99 -58.10
N LYS A 4 -16.25 28.35 -57.03
CA LYS A 4 -15.80 28.20 -55.64
C LYS A 4 -15.90 26.74 -55.22
N PHE A 5 -14.75 26.08 -55.01
CA PHE A 5 -14.71 24.78 -54.36
C PHE A 5 -14.84 24.97 -52.84
N ALA A 6 -15.97 24.57 -52.30
CA ALA A 6 -16.15 24.45 -50.86
C ALA A 6 -15.58 23.10 -50.42
N VAL A 7 -14.49 23.13 -49.69
CA VAL A 7 -13.92 21.94 -49.02
C VAL A 7 -14.66 21.76 -47.69
N LEU A 8 -15.49 20.74 -47.65
CA LEU A 8 -16.17 20.30 -46.41
C LEU A 8 -15.21 19.44 -45.59
N ILE A 9 -14.62 20.03 -44.55
CA ILE A 9 -13.81 19.27 -43.59
C ILE A 9 -14.77 18.58 -42.61
N ALA A 10 -14.98 17.30 -42.81
CA ALA A 10 -15.69 16.46 -41.86
C ALA A 10 -14.79 16.21 -40.66
N LEU A 11 -15.08 16.85 -39.54
CA LEU A 11 -14.43 16.63 -38.26
C LEU A 11 -14.94 15.29 -37.70
N VAL A 12 -14.20 14.22 -37.92
CA VAL A 12 -14.47 12.94 -37.27
C VAL A 12 -13.97 13.05 -35.82
N ALA A 13 -14.90 13.32 -34.92
CA ALA A 13 -14.65 13.20 -33.50
C ALA A 13 -14.52 11.69 -33.15
N ILE A 14 -13.29 11.20 -33.07
CA ILE A 14 -13.02 9.88 -32.52
C ILE A 14 -13.22 9.98 -31.00
N ALA A 15 -14.41 9.61 -30.55
CA ALA A 15 -14.65 9.34 -29.13
C ALA A 15 -13.82 8.13 -28.74
N VAL A 16 -12.64 8.38 -28.17
CA VAL A 16 -11.88 7.34 -27.49
C VAL A 16 -12.65 7.01 -26.21
N THR A 17 -13.61 6.13 -26.30
CA THR A 17 -14.17 5.45 -25.14
C THR A 17 -13.08 4.52 -24.65
N SER A 18 -12.30 5.00 -23.67
CA SER A 18 -11.44 4.14 -22.87
C SER A 18 -12.35 3.13 -22.18
N ALA A 19 -12.48 1.95 -22.78
CA ALA A 19 -13.05 0.81 -22.12
C ALA A 19 -12.10 0.50 -20.95
N VAL A 20 -12.43 1.01 -19.77
CA VAL A 20 -11.93 0.49 -18.51
C VAL A 20 -12.57 -0.88 -18.39
N ALA A 21 -11.95 -1.87 -19.04
CA ALA A 21 -12.29 -3.26 -18.85
C ALA A 21 -12.26 -3.51 -17.34
N GLY A 22 -13.39 -3.90 -16.78
CA GLY A 22 -13.64 -3.97 -15.34
C GLY A 22 -12.61 -4.81 -14.61
N MET A 23 -11.54 -4.17 -14.15
CA MET A 23 -10.71 -4.71 -13.10
C MET A 23 -11.61 -4.75 -11.87
N LYS A 24 -11.98 -5.97 -11.44
CA LYS A 24 -12.67 -6.15 -10.17
C LYS A 24 -11.78 -5.52 -9.10
N ASN A 25 -12.36 -4.66 -8.29
CA ASN A 25 -11.67 -4.11 -7.14
C ASN A 25 -11.22 -5.26 -6.23
N PRO A 26 -10.00 -5.23 -5.70
CA PRO A 26 -9.58 -6.25 -4.76
C PRO A 26 -10.49 -6.22 -3.52
N VAL A 27 -10.84 -7.40 -3.03
CA VAL A 27 -11.62 -7.56 -1.80
C VAL A 27 -10.63 -7.82 -0.66
N VAL A 28 -10.71 -7.01 0.39
CA VAL A 28 -9.86 -7.14 1.58
C VAL A 28 -10.75 -7.05 2.82
N GLY A 29 -10.70 -8.06 3.69
CA GLY A 29 -11.56 -8.13 4.87
C GLY A 29 -13.04 -8.11 4.52
N GLY A 30 -13.44 -8.78 3.43
CA GLY A 30 -14.83 -8.87 3.00
C GLY A 30 -15.40 -7.62 2.30
N GLN A 31 -14.59 -6.59 2.07
CA GLN A 31 -15.01 -5.34 1.44
C GLN A 31 -14.21 -5.04 0.18
N GLU A 32 -14.89 -4.50 -0.82
CA GLU A 32 -14.22 -4.00 -2.03
C GLU A 32 -13.40 -2.74 -1.72
N MET A 33 -12.17 -2.69 -2.23
CA MET A 33 -11.27 -1.56 -2.10
C MET A 33 -11.34 -0.70 -3.36
N TYR A 34 -11.76 0.54 -3.22
CA TYR A 34 -11.99 1.43 -4.36
C TYR A 34 -10.77 2.32 -4.65
N PRO A 35 -10.26 2.32 -5.90
CA PRO A 35 -9.12 3.17 -6.28
C PRO A 35 -9.41 4.68 -6.17
N SER A 36 -10.68 5.06 -6.12
CA SER A 36 -11.12 6.45 -5.93
C SER A 36 -11.06 6.93 -4.48
N LYS A 37 -10.95 6.02 -3.52
CA LYS A 37 -10.82 6.31 -2.08
C LYS A 37 -9.35 6.36 -1.68
N ASN A 38 -9.04 7.11 -0.61
CA ASN A 38 -7.70 7.13 -0.04
C ASN A 38 -7.42 5.87 0.80
N ILE A 39 -6.18 5.75 1.28
CA ILE A 39 -5.71 4.59 2.06
C ILE A 39 -6.57 4.38 3.31
N VAL A 40 -6.87 5.45 4.05
CA VAL A 40 -7.63 5.36 5.32
C VAL A 40 -9.10 5.05 5.07
N GLU A 41 -9.72 5.70 4.08
CA GLU A 41 -11.13 5.47 3.70
C GLU A 41 -11.41 4.03 3.28
N ASN A 42 -10.44 3.35 2.68
CA ASN A 42 -10.55 1.93 2.35
C ASN A 42 -10.24 1.04 3.57
N ALA A 43 -9.18 1.36 4.32
CA ALA A 43 -8.75 0.54 5.45
C ALA A 43 -9.81 0.43 6.54
N VAL A 44 -10.55 1.52 6.82
CA VAL A 44 -11.61 1.53 7.85
C VAL A 44 -12.77 0.59 7.54
N ASN A 45 -12.96 0.21 6.28
CA ASN A 45 -14.01 -0.73 5.87
C ASN A 45 -13.55 -2.19 5.92
N SER A 46 -12.25 -2.45 6.05
CA SER A 46 -11.70 -3.80 6.08
C SER A 46 -11.84 -4.44 7.47
N ALA A 47 -12.53 -5.55 7.57
CA ALA A 47 -12.65 -6.31 8.81
C ALA A 47 -11.30 -6.89 9.28
N ASP A 48 -10.36 -7.10 8.34
CA ASP A 48 -9.03 -7.68 8.62
C ASP A 48 -8.02 -6.65 9.14
N HIS A 49 -8.34 -5.35 9.12
CA HIS A 49 -7.41 -4.26 9.47
C HIS A 49 -7.90 -3.38 10.63
N THR A 50 -8.84 -3.87 11.45
CA THR A 50 -9.40 -3.09 12.57
C THR A 50 -8.33 -2.68 13.60
N THR A 51 -7.37 -3.55 13.89
CA THR A 51 -6.24 -3.27 14.79
C THR A 51 -5.32 -2.21 14.20
N LEU A 52 -5.00 -2.30 12.89
CA LEU A 52 -4.19 -1.31 12.20
C LEU A 52 -4.85 0.07 12.22
N VAL A 53 -6.15 0.13 11.94
CA VAL A 53 -6.92 1.39 11.96
C VAL A 53 -6.94 2.01 13.36
N ALA A 54 -7.13 1.20 14.40
CA ALA A 54 -7.05 1.67 15.79
C ALA A 54 -5.66 2.22 16.12
N ALA A 55 -4.60 1.53 15.67
CA ALA A 55 -3.21 1.96 15.84
C ALA A 55 -2.91 3.29 15.13
N VAL A 56 -3.35 3.45 13.88
CA VAL A 56 -3.19 4.68 13.09
C VAL A 56 -3.89 5.87 13.77
N LYS A 57 -5.10 5.65 14.30
CA LYS A 57 -5.83 6.68 15.06
C LYS A 57 -5.12 7.04 16.37
N ALA A 58 -4.67 6.05 17.13
CA ALA A 58 -3.95 6.26 18.38
C ALA A 58 -2.61 7.01 18.18
N ALA A 59 -1.92 6.72 17.08
CA ALA A 59 -0.70 7.42 16.70
C ALA A 59 -0.94 8.85 16.17
N GLY A 60 -2.17 9.19 15.78
CA GLY A 60 -2.50 10.48 15.15
C GLY A 60 -1.98 10.58 13.70
N LEU A 61 -1.88 9.47 13.00
CA LEU A 61 -1.35 9.41 11.62
C LEU A 61 -2.44 9.44 10.54
N VAL A 62 -3.70 9.60 10.92
CA VAL A 62 -4.83 9.62 9.97
C VAL A 62 -4.62 10.68 8.90
N ASP A 63 -4.45 11.94 9.29
CA ASP A 63 -4.25 13.07 8.37
C ASP A 63 -3.00 12.90 7.48
N THR A 64 -1.94 12.29 8.04
CA THR A 64 -0.71 12.01 7.29
C THR A 64 -0.96 10.99 6.17
N LEU A 65 -1.70 9.92 6.46
CA LEU A 65 -2.02 8.86 5.50
C LEU A 65 -3.17 9.23 4.55
N GLU A 66 -3.98 10.23 4.87
CA GLU A 66 -4.96 10.85 3.97
C GLU A 66 -4.34 11.90 3.05
N GLY A 67 -3.12 12.33 3.35
CA GLY A 67 -2.38 13.31 2.56
C GLY A 67 -2.16 12.88 1.11
N ALA A 68 -1.63 13.82 0.32
CA ALA A 68 -1.53 13.69 -1.14
C ALA A 68 -0.64 12.53 -1.63
N GLY A 69 0.21 11.96 -0.77
CA GLY A 69 1.10 10.86 -1.14
C GLY A 69 2.04 11.18 -2.32
N PRO A 70 2.37 10.25 -3.20
CA PRO A 70 1.95 8.83 -3.14
C PRO A 70 2.67 8.02 -2.06
N PHE A 71 1.94 7.05 -1.50
CA PHE A 71 2.49 6.15 -0.47
C PHE A 71 2.36 4.68 -0.90
N THR A 72 3.31 3.87 -0.44
CA THR A 72 3.20 2.41 -0.43
C THR A 72 3.07 1.97 1.01
N VAL A 73 1.96 1.35 1.38
CA VAL A 73 1.68 0.90 2.74
C VAL A 73 1.69 -0.62 2.78
N PHE A 74 2.52 -1.19 3.62
CA PHE A 74 2.49 -2.60 3.96
C PHE A 74 1.56 -2.79 5.16
N ALA A 75 0.32 -3.24 4.90
CA ALA A 75 -0.74 -3.29 5.89
C ALA A 75 -0.83 -4.67 6.55
N PRO A 76 -0.41 -4.81 7.83
CA PRO A 76 -0.56 -6.06 8.57
C PRO A 76 -2.01 -6.29 8.95
N THR A 77 -2.47 -7.54 8.80
CA THR A 77 -3.81 -7.97 9.21
C THR A 77 -3.92 -8.08 10.74
N ASN A 78 -5.15 -8.21 11.25
CA ASN A 78 -5.38 -8.51 12.66
C ASN A 78 -4.64 -9.77 13.11
N GLU A 79 -4.58 -10.79 12.25
CA GLU A 79 -3.81 -12.03 12.50
C GLU A 79 -2.30 -11.77 12.56
N ALA A 80 -1.79 -10.83 11.74
CA ALA A 80 -0.39 -10.41 11.81
C ALA A 80 -0.05 -9.78 13.16
N PHE A 81 -0.92 -8.95 13.70
CA PHE A 81 -0.77 -8.40 15.04
C PHE A 81 -0.86 -9.48 16.14
N ALA A 82 -1.72 -10.49 15.95
CA ALA A 82 -1.88 -11.60 16.90
C ALA A 82 -0.62 -12.48 16.99
N LYS A 83 0.27 -12.45 16.00
CA LYS A 83 1.58 -13.14 16.05
C LYS A 83 2.59 -12.45 16.98
N LEU A 84 2.36 -11.19 17.35
CA LEU A 84 3.20 -10.49 18.31
C LEU A 84 3.03 -11.10 19.70
N PRO A 85 4.04 -11.00 20.59
CA PRO A 85 3.92 -11.45 21.98
C PRO A 85 2.69 -10.87 22.67
N ALA A 86 2.03 -11.65 23.50
CA ALA A 86 0.83 -11.23 24.22
C ALA A 86 1.06 -9.90 24.97
N GLY A 87 0.09 -8.97 24.84
CA GLY A 87 0.16 -7.65 25.46
C GLY A 87 1.00 -6.62 24.69
N THR A 88 1.73 -7.01 23.64
CA THR A 88 2.51 -6.05 22.83
C THR A 88 1.63 -5.01 22.16
N VAL A 89 0.54 -5.44 21.53
CA VAL A 89 -0.41 -4.53 20.86
C VAL A 89 -1.06 -3.59 21.86
N ASP A 90 -1.55 -4.11 22.98
CA ASP A 90 -2.17 -3.30 24.05
C ASP A 90 -1.17 -2.30 24.63
N SER A 91 0.08 -2.70 24.79
CA SER A 91 1.15 -1.80 25.23
C SER A 91 1.43 -0.70 24.21
N LEU A 92 1.52 -1.03 22.93
CA LEU A 92 1.76 -0.06 21.85
C LEU A 92 0.62 0.97 21.71
N LEU A 93 -0.62 0.57 22.00
CA LEU A 93 -1.79 1.45 21.92
C LEU A 93 -1.91 2.42 23.09
N LYS A 94 -1.10 2.27 24.14
CA LYS A 94 -1.11 3.18 25.29
C LYS A 94 -0.54 4.55 24.91
N PRO A 95 -1.10 5.64 25.47
CA PRO A 95 -0.65 7.01 25.17
C PRO A 95 0.85 7.23 25.41
N GLU A 96 1.41 6.60 26.46
CA GLU A 96 2.84 6.69 26.78
C GLU A 96 3.75 6.09 25.70
N ASN A 97 3.23 5.16 24.90
CA ASN A 97 3.96 4.46 23.84
C ASN A 97 3.67 5.03 22.44
N LYS A 98 2.98 6.17 22.35
CA LYS A 98 2.60 6.79 21.07
C LYS A 98 3.80 7.00 20.13
N ALA A 99 4.95 7.40 20.64
CA ALA A 99 6.15 7.61 19.85
C ALA A 99 6.64 6.28 19.22
N THR A 100 6.66 5.20 20.00
CA THR A 100 7.03 3.87 19.52
C THR A 100 6.02 3.36 18.50
N LEU A 101 4.73 3.54 18.75
CA LEU A 101 3.66 3.18 17.82
C LEU A 101 3.81 3.93 16.49
N THR A 102 4.06 5.24 16.56
CA THR A 102 4.29 6.07 15.36
C THR A 102 5.51 5.56 14.57
N LYS A 103 6.61 5.24 15.27
CA LYS A 103 7.81 4.68 14.65
C LYS A 103 7.50 3.36 13.91
N VAL A 104 6.79 2.45 14.55
CA VAL A 104 6.39 1.17 13.94
C VAL A 104 5.48 1.39 12.73
N LEU A 105 4.47 2.25 12.83
CA LEU A 105 3.53 2.51 11.73
C LEU A 105 4.20 3.20 10.54
N THR A 106 5.06 4.19 10.76
CA THR A 106 5.80 4.87 9.69
C THR A 106 6.86 3.97 9.06
N TYR A 107 7.33 2.95 9.78
CA TYR A 107 8.18 1.90 9.23
C TYR A 107 7.45 0.99 8.24
N HIS A 108 6.12 0.87 8.31
CA HIS A 108 5.29 0.16 7.33
C HIS A 108 4.97 0.98 6.08
N VAL A 109 5.42 2.23 6.01
CA VAL A 109 5.13 3.16 4.92
C VAL A 109 6.41 3.49 4.16
N VAL A 110 6.35 3.39 2.84
CA VAL A 110 7.42 3.79 1.92
C VAL A 110 6.90 4.91 1.04
N SER A 111 7.71 5.94 0.81
CA SER A 111 7.38 7.02 -0.11
C SER A 111 7.34 6.52 -1.55
N GLY A 112 6.37 6.98 -2.32
CA GLY A 112 6.15 6.55 -3.70
C GLY A 112 5.09 5.46 -3.83
N ARG A 113 4.57 5.29 -5.04
CA ARG A 113 3.62 4.22 -5.38
C ARG A 113 4.37 3.08 -6.03
N LEU A 114 4.69 2.04 -5.28
CA LEU A 114 5.39 0.85 -5.74
C LEU A 114 4.40 -0.29 -5.93
N SER A 115 4.07 -0.61 -7.17
CA SER A 115 3.29 -1.81 -7.45
C SER A 115 4.11 -3.08 -7.21
N ALA A 116 3.45 -4.23 -7.11
CA ALA A 116 4.15 -5.52 -7.03
C ALA A 116 5.10 -5.74 -8.23
N SER A 117 4.72 -5.23 -9.41
CA SER A 117 5.59 -5.28 -10.60
C SER A 117 6.84 -4.43 -10.41
N ASP A 118 6.72 -3.24 -9.82
CA ASP A 118 7.85 -2.34 -9.57
C ASP A 118 8.78 -2.93 -8.51
N LEU A 119 8.22 -3.50 -7.44
CA LEU A 119 9.00 -4.23 -6.43
C LEU A 119 9.75 -5.41 -7.05
N LYS A 120 9.10 -6.22 -7.89
CA LYS A 120 9.76 -7.33 -8.60
C LYS A 120 10.88 -6.87 -9.54
N LYS A 121 10.72 -5.72 -10.22
CA LYS A 121 11.80 -5.13 -11.05
C LYS A 121 12.98 -4.69 -10.20
N GLN A 122 12.72 -4.02 -9.07
CA GLN A 122 13.78 -3.60 -8.14
C GLN A 122 14.52 -4.80 -7.54
N ILE A 123 13.77 -5.86 -7.15
CA ILE A 123 14.36 -7.10 -6.64
C ILE A 123 15.30 -7.74 -7.69
N LYS A 124 14.88 -7.79 -8.96
CA LYS A 124 15.72 -8.31 -10.05
C LYS A 124 16.96 -7.43 -10.27
N ALA A 125 16.80 -6.12 -10.28
CA ALA A 125 17.91 -5.17 -10.43
C ALA A 125 18.90 -5.25 -9.25
N GLY A 126 18.43 -5.56 -8.05
CA GLY A 126 19.22 -5.75 -6.83
C GLY A 126 19.71 -7.17 -6.60
N ASN A 127 19.83 -7.99 -7.67
CA ASN A 127 20.31 -9.39 -7.57
C ASN A 127 19.54 -10.25 -6.57
N GLY A 128 18.22 -10.12 -6.56
CA GLY A 128 17.31 -10.91 -5.71
C GLY A 128 16.81 -10.21 -4.46
N THR A 129 17.27 -8.98 -4.19
CA THR A 129 16.81 -8.19 -3.05
C THR A 129 16.69 -6.72 -3.42
N ALA A 130 15.59 -6.08 -3.04
CA ALA A 130 15.40 -4.64 -3.14
C ALA A 130 15.42 -4.00 -1.75
N GLU A 131 16.24 -2.99 -1.56
CA GLU A 131 16.24 -2.18 -0.36
C GLU A 131 15.24 -1.04 -0.50
N LEU A 132 14.33 -0.92 0.44
CA LEU A 132 13.31 0.11 0.52
C LEU A 132 13.58 0.99 1.75
N THR A 133 13.57 2.31 1.55
CA THR A 133 13.66 3.24 2.67
C THR A 133 12.26 3.62 3.13
N THR A 134 11.98 3.41 4.40
CA THR A 134 10.68 3.71 5.00
C THR A 134 10.56 5.19 5.35
N VAL A 135 9.33 5.66 5.59
CA VAL A 135 9.05 7.04 6.04
C VAL A 135 9.68 7.33 7.41
N GLU A 136 9.82 6.30 8.24
CA GLU A 136 10.53 6.38 9.52
C GLU A 136 12.03 6.61 9.34
N GLY A 137 12.59 6.21 8.20
CA GLY A 137 14.02 6.31 7.85
C GLY A 137 14.77 4.99 7.93
N GLY A 138 14.16 3.96 8.47
CA GLY A 138 14.71 2.60 8.51
C GLY A 138 14.64 1.88 7.17
N LYS A 139 15.17 0.67 7.13
CA LYS A 139 15.30 -0.14 5.92
C LYS A 139 14.39 -1.36 5.96
N LEU A 140 13.72 -1.63 4.84
CA LEU A 140 13.05 -2.88 4.55
C LEU A 140 13.71 -3.53 3.33
N TRP A 141 13.87 -4.83 3.35
CA TRP A 141 14.37 -5.58 2.20
C TRP A 141 13.25 -6.44 1.63
N ALA A 142 12.95 -6.23 0.34
CA ALA A 142 12.01 -7.05 -0.39
C ALA A 142 12.76 -8.11 -1.20
N SER A 143 12.29 -9.35 -1.19
CA SER A 143 12.82 -10.46 -1.97
C SER A 143 11.66 -11.29 -2.54
N LEU A 144 11.97 -12.28 -3.38
CA LEU A 144 10.97 -13.21 -3.90
C LEU A 144 11.14 -14.58 -3.25
N GLN A 145 10.05 -15.07 -2.68
CA GLN A 145 9.90 -16.47 -2.31
C GLN A 145 9.27 -17.21 -3.50
N ASP A 146 9.79 -18.40 -3.81
CA ASP A 146 9.31 -19.23 -4.92
C ASP A 146 9.25 -18.51 -6.29
N GLY A 147 10.07 -17.46 -6.46
CA GLY A 147 10.14 -16.66 -7.67
C GLY A 147 8.93 -15.76 -7.94
N ASN A 148 7.91 -15.80 -7.11
CA ASN A 148 6.66 -15.06 -7.35
C ASN A 148 6.13 -14.25 -6.16
N HIS A 149 6.20 -14.78 -4.94
CA HIS A 149 5.66 -14.12 -3.77
C HIS A 149 6.66 -13.13 -3.16
N ILE A 150 6.22 -11.91 -2.93
CA ILE A 150 7.06 -10.88 -2.32
C ILE A 150 7.10 -11.11 -0.81
N VAL A 151 8.30 -11.18 -0.26
CA VAL A 151 8.57 -11.26 1.18
C VAL A 151 9.38 -10.05 1.59
N LEU A 152 8.97 -9.44 2.68
CA LEU A 152 9.69 -8.35 3.31
C LEU A 152 10.52 -8.90 4.46
N LYS A 153 11.72 -8.37 4.64
CA LYS A 153 12.57 -8.60 5.81
C LYS A 153 12.83 -7.28 6.50
N ASP A 154 12.64 -7.25 7.80
CA ASP A 154 12.90 -6.07 8.63
C ASP A 154 14.32 -6.05 9.21
N GLU A 155 14.66 -4.97 9.91
CA GLU A 155 15.99 -4.77 10.53
C GLU A 155 16.26 -5.75 11.68
N LYS A 156 15.23 -6.32 12.30
CA LYS A 156 15.33 -7.33 13.34
C LYS A 156 15.42 -8.77 12.81
N GLY A 157 15.34 -8.91 11.47
CA GLY A 157 15.36 -10.21 10.82
C GLY A 157 13.99 -10.88 10.72
N GLY A 158 12.91 -10.19 11.13
CA GLY A 158 11.54 -10.63 10.95
C GLY A 158 11.16 -10.66 9.47
N MET A 159 10.27 -11.56 9.11
CA MET A 159 9.80 -11.73 7.73
C MET A 159 8.29 -11.58 7.66
N ALA A 160 7.80 -10.92 6.60
CA ALA A 160 6.39 -10.74 6.31
C ALA A 160 6.11 -11.07 4.84
N LEU A 161 5.15 -11.96 4.60
CA LEU A 161 4.70 -12.33 3.27
C LEU A 161 3.63 -11.33 2.79
N VAL A 162 3.75 -10.86 1.56
CA VAL A 162 2.69 -10.10 0.88
C VAL A 162 1.62 -11.08 0.40
N THR A 163 0.45 -11.05 1.04
CA THR A 163 -0.67 -11.95 0.76
C THR A 163 -1.60 -11.41 -0.32
N ILE A 164 -1.91 -10.10 -0.27
CA ILE A 164 -2.72 -9.40 -1.28
C ILE A 164 -1.95 -8.17 -1.77
N PRO A 165 -1.33 -8.24 -2.94
CA PRO A 165 -0.61 -7.10 -3.52
C PRO A 165 -1.56 -6.18 -4.31
N ASN A 166 -1.08 -4.97 -4.61
CA ASN A 166 -1.70 -4.05 -5.58
C ASN A 166 -3.13 -3.59 -5.22
N VAL A 167 -3.40 -3.35 -3.96
CA VAL A 167 -4.63 -2.67 -3.55
C VAL A 167 -4.45 -1.17 -3.78
N PHE A 168 -4.80 -0.70 -4.98
CA PHE A 168 -4.59 0.69 -5.38
C PHE A 168 -5.58 1.64 -4.72
N GLN A 169 -5.09 2.82 -4.37
CA GLN A 169 -5.81 3.90 -3.71
C GLN A 169 -5.58 5.22 -4.48
N SER A 170 -6.39 6.24 -4.22
CA SER A 170 -6.20 7.55 -4.84
C SER A 170 -4.83 8.16 -4.50
N ASN A 171 -4.36 7.98 -3.27
CA ASN A 171 -3.10 8.53 -2.78
C ASN A 171 -1.99 7.50 -2.54
N GLY A 172 -2.12 6.26 -3.06
CA GLY A 172 -1.08 5.26 -2.89
C GLY A 172 -1.44 3.85 -3.33
N VAL A 173 -0.75 2.88 -2.75
CA VAL A 173 -1.01 1.46 -2.90
C VAL A 173 -0.81 0.74 -1.57
N ILE A 174 -1.69 -0.20 -1.27
CA ILE A 174 -1.56 -1.08 -0.11
C ILE A 174 -1.12 -2.47 -0.59
N HIS A 175 -0.19 -3.06 0.13
CA HIS A 175 0.15 -4.48 0.08
C HIS A 175 -0.16 -5.10 1.43
N VAL A 176 -1.10 -6.03 1.47
CA VAL A 176 -1.47 -6.72 2.71
C VAL A 176 -0.39 -7.73 3.08
N ILE A 177 0.03 -7.71 4.33
CA ILE A 177 1.08 -8.59 4.86
C ILE A 177 0.59 -9.42 6.05
N ASP A 178 1.17 -10.61 6.20
CA ASP A 178 0.78 -11.60 7.20
C ASP A 178 1.52 -11.47 8.54
N SER A 179 2.46 -10.53 8.64
CA SER A 179 3.28 -10.32 9.85
C SER A 179 3.63 -8.84 9.98
N VAL A 180 3.77 -8.36 11.22
CA VAL A 180 4.19 -6.97 11.51
C VAL A 180 5.71 -6.88 11.35
N VAL A 181 6.19 -5.87 10.60
CA VAL A 181 7.61 -5.58 10.48
C VAL A 181 8.03 -4.54 11.53
N LEU A 182 9.19 -4.72 12.11
CA LEU A 182 9.65 -3.92 13.26
C LEU A 182 10.97 -3.22 12.95
N PRO A 183 11.06 -1.90 13.21
CA PRO A 183 12.33 -1.17 13.16
C PRO A 183 13.24 -1.56 14.33
N ASN A 184 14.52 -1.26 14.19
CA ASN A 184 15.49 -1.37 15.27
C ASN A 184 15.22 -0.42 16.45
#